data_f8854cf5f89ac1270d8c36d2d6d18627
#
_entry.id   f8854cf5f89ac1270d8c36d2d6d18627
#
_cell.length_a   1.000
_cell.length_b   1.000
_cell.length_c   1.000
_cell.angle_alpha   90.00
_cell.angle_beta   90.00
_cell.angle_gamma   90.00
#
_symmetry.space_group_name_H-M   'P 1'
#
loop_
_entity.id
_entity.type
_entity.pdbx_description
1 polymer ?
#
loop_
_entity_poly.entity_id
_entity_poly.type
_entity_poly.pdbx_seq_one_letter_code
_entity_poly.pdbx_strand_id
1 'polypeptide(L)'
;MNNRARKVMIIGAGNVGTAAAWALLNQNIGEELILVDLDAARVEGHCQDLRDAAAYMPGMIKISTRQAQECADVDIAVITVSGGALKPGQTRLDELTNTARIVGQIVPQMMAGGFNGIFLIATNPCDIITWQVWKLSGLPRNQVIGTGVWLDTTRLRRSLAEALEIGPQSIDAFILGEHGDTQFPVWSHSSVYGSPVAQVYERKTGTPLDTAALAERVRRLGFEIYARKGCTEYGIAGTIAEICRNIFTGSHRALAVSCILDGEYGVDNVAIGVPAVLAQNGVQQIIELQLEGEEQAKFQHSVAVIKENIARLP
;
A
#
# COMPACT_ATOMS: atom_id res chain seq x y z
N MET A 1 -21.58 -20.08 -6.35
CA MET A 1 -20.72 -18.88 -6.49
C MET A 1 -21.62 -17.67 -6.42
N ASN A 2 -21.41 -16.78 -5.46
CA ASN A 2 -22.19 -15.53 -5.38
C ASN A 2 -21.84 -14.69 -6.62
N ASN A 3 -22.81 -14.50 -7.51
CA ASN A 3 -22.65 -13.74 -8.75
C ASN A 3 -22.77 -12.22 -8.50
N ARG A 4 -22.20 -11.75 -7.39
CA ARG A 4 -22.19 -10.33 -7.04
C ARG A 4 -20.99 -9.67 -7.72
N ALA A 5 -21.24 -8.53 -8.36
CA ALA A 5 -20.19 -7.71 -8.98
C ALA A 5 -19.13 -7.29 -7.96
N ARG A 6 -17.86 -7.46 -8.30
CA ARG A 6 -16.70 -7.04 -7.49
C ARG A 6 -16.52 -5.54 -7.63
N LYS A 7 -16.60 -4.80 -6.52
CA LYS A 7 -16.61 -3.34 -6.48
C LYS A 7 -15.44 -2.77 -5.72
N VAL A 8 -14.75 -1.83 -6.35
CA VAL A 8 -13.70 -1.04 -5.72
C VAL A 8 -14.16 0.41 -5.62
N MET A 9 -14.18 0.94 -4.41
CA MET A 9 -14.43 2.35 -4.14
C MET A 9 -13.12 3.05 -3.81
N ILE A 10 -12.80 4.13 -4.50
CA ILE A 10 -11.59 4.94 -4.30
C ILE A 10 -12.01 6.25 -3.63
N ILE A 11 -11.55 6.45 -2.40
CA ILE A 11 -11.82 7.63 -1.58
C ILE A 11 -10.64 8.59 -1.73
N GLY A 12 -10.85 9.68 -2.47
CA GLY A 12 -9.84 10.66 -2.86
C GLY A 12 -9.48 10.53 -4.34
N ALA A 13 -10.05 11.41 -5.19
CA ALA A 13 -9.77 11.45 -6.64
C ALA A 13 -8.63 12.44 -6.99
N GLY A 14 -7.57 12.43 -6.17
CA GLY A 14 -6.30 13.11 -6.45
C GLY A 14 -5.40 12.30 -7.39
N ASN A 15 -4.13 12.68 -7.51
CA ASN A 15 -3.17 12.02 -8.40
C ASN A 15 -3.08 10.51 -8.16
N VAL A 16 -2.99 10.08 -6.90
CA VAL A 16 -2.90 8.65 -6.56
C VAL A 16 -4.21 7.92 -6.87
N GLY A 17 -5.35 8.47 -6.44
CA GLY A 17 -6.65 7.81 -6.63
C GLY A 17 -7.03 7.66 -8.10
N THR A 18 -6.80 8.69 -8.93
CA THR A 18 -7.07 8.62 -10.37
C THR A 18 -6.12 7.69 -11.11
N ALA A 19 -4.83 7.68 -10.73
CA ALA A 19 -3.87 6.72 -11.27
C ALA A 19 -4.21 5.28 -10.84
N ALA A 20 -4.71 5.07 -9.63
CA ALA A 20 -5.20 3.76 -9.17
C ALA A 20 -6.43 3.31 -9.94
N ALA A 21 -7.40 4.23 -10.18
CA ALA A 21 -8.57 3.94 -11.01
C ALA A 21 -8.17 3.51 -12.42
N TRP A 22 -7.23 4.24 -13.03
CA TRP A 22 -6.67 3.88 -14.34
C TRP A 22 -5.97 2.52 -14.32
N ALA A 23 -5.15 2.24 -13.30
CA ALA A 23 -4.45 0.97 -13.20
C ALA A 23 -5.41 -0.22 -13.04
N LEU A 24 -6.47 -0.07 -12.25
CA LEU A 24 -7.52 -1.07 -12.08
C LEU A 24 -8.30 -1.29 -13.39
N LEU A 25 -8.71 -0.21 -14.07
CA LEU A 25 -9.40 -0.26 -15.34
C LEU A 25 -8.55 -0.96 -16.41
N ASN A 26 -7.31 -0.50 -16.62
CA ASN A 26 -6.42 -1.01 -17.65
C ASN A 26 -6.05 -2.49 -17.45
N GLN A 27 -6.04 -2.96 -16.20
CA GLN A 27 -5.74 -4.34 -15.85
C GLN A 27 -6.98 -5.22 -15.65
N ASN A 28 -8.17 -4.67 -15.94
CA ASN A 28 -9.47 -5.34 -15.81
C ASN A 28 -9.70 -5.95 -14.41
N ILE A 29 -9.46 -5.15 -13.37
CA ILE A 29 -9.60 -5.55 -11.97
C ILE A 29 -10.89 -4.98 -11.38
N GLY A 30 -11.79 -5.86 -10.95
CA GLY A 30 -13.13 -5.50 -10.49
C GLY A 30 -14.14 -5.43 -11.63
N GLU A 31 -15.38 -5.13 -11.31
CA GLU A 31 -16.52 -5.01 -12.25
C GLU A 31 -17.21 -3.64 -12.11
N GLU A 32 -17.00 -2.96 -10.98
CA GLU A 32 -17.39 -1.56 -10.79
C GLU A 32 -16.27 -0.80 -10.07
N LEU A 33 -15.87 0.34 -10.64
CA LEU A 33 -15.00 1.34 -10.02
C LEU A 33 -15.83 2.54 -9.62
N ILE A 34 -15.74 2.92 -8.34
CA ILE A 34 -16.50 4.02 -7.76
C ILE A 34 -15.51 5.06 -7.27
N LEU A 35 -15.60 6.28 -7.78
CA LEU A 35 -14.76 7.39 -7.34
C LEU A 35 -15.53 8.28 -6.38
N VAL A 36 -14.86 8.70 -5.31
CA VAL A 36 -15.41 9.58 -4.28
C VAL A 36 -14.41 10.69 -3.97
N ASP A 37 -14.86 11.94 -4.02
CA ASP A 37 -14.09 13.10 -3.56
C ASP A 37 -15.08 14.21 -3.14
N LEU A 38 -14.56 15.23 -2.46
CA LEU A 38 -15.32 16.42 -2.09
C LEU A 38 -15.68 17.31 -3.31
N ASP A 39 -14.84 17.31 -4.33
CA ASP A 39 -15.07 18.01 -5.60
C ASP A 39 -15.85 17.14 -6.57
N ALA A 40 -17.17 17.17 -6.48
CA ALA A 40 -18.07 16.35 -7.29
C ALA A 40 -17.93 16.61 -8.80
N ALA A 41 -17.65 17.85 -9.21
CA ALA A 41 -17.47 18.19 -10.62
C ALA A 41 -16.19 17.56 -11.19
N ARG A 42 -15.12 17.62 -10.42
CA ARG A 42 -13.84 17.00 -10.76
C ARG A 42 -13.96 15.47 -10.85
N VAL A 43 -14.64 14.86 -9.89
CA VAL A 43 -14.88 13.40 -9.89
C VAL A 43 -15.67 12.97 -11.11
N GLU A 44 -16.75 13.68 -11.47
CA GLU A 44 -17.53 13.35 -12.66
C GLU A 44 -16.69 13.51 -13.94
N GLY A 45 -15.82 14.54 -14.02
CA GLY A 45 -14.88 14.68 -15.13
C GLY A 45 -13.95 13.46 -15.26
N HIS A 46 -13.37 12.98 -14.16
CA HIS A 46 -12.56 11.76 -14.15
C HIS A 46 -13.38 10.52 -14.54
N CYS A 47 -14.61 10.40 -14.06
CA CYS A 47 -15.48 9.28 -14.43
C CYS A 47 -15.82 9.27 -15.92
N GLN A 48 -16.06 10.43 -16.54
CA GLN A 48 -16.32 10.54 -17.97
C GLN A 48 -15.09 10.11 -18.79
N ASP A 49 -13.92 10.66 -18.48
CA ASP A 49 -12.66 10.32 -19.17
C ASP A 49 -12.32 8.82 -19.04
N LEU A 50 -12.51 8.24 -17.84
CA LEU A 50 -12.32 6.80 -17.63
C LEU A 50 -13.36 5.95 -18.39
N ARG A 51 -14.62 6.42 -18.56
CA ARG A 51 -15.64 5.73 -19.38
C ARG A 51 -15.25 5.74 -20.86
N ASP A 52 -14.71 6.86 -21.36
CA ASP A 52 -14.20 6.95 -22.72
C ASP A 52 -13.05 5.96 -22.93
N ALA A 53 -12.11 5.88 -21.98
CA ALA A 53 -11.03 4.91 -22.01
C ALA A 53 -11.53 3.46 -21.93
N ALA A 54 -12.56 3.18 -21.14
CA ALA A 54 -13.15 1.85 -20.98
C ALA A 54 -13.67 1.26 -22.30
N ALA A 55 -14.06 2.11 -23.24
CA ALA A 55 -14.52 1.68 -24.58
C ALA A 55 -13.44 0.94 -25.38
N TYR A 56 -12.17 1.11 -25.02
CA TYR A 56 -11.02 0.45 -25.67
C TYR A 56 -10.48 -0.75 -24.88
N MET A 57 -11.07 -1.06 -23.71
CA MET A 57 -10.58 -2.13 -22.85
C MET A 57 -11.27 -3.47 -23.17
N PRO A 58 -10.59 -4.61 -22.92
CA PRO A 58 -11.15 -5.93 -23.21
C PRO A 58 -12.28 -6.33 -22.23
N GLY A 59 -12.41 -5.66 -21.08
CA GLY A 59 -13.42 -5.92 -20.06
C GLY A 59 -14.46 -4.82 -19.98
N MET A 60 -15.62 -5.14 -19.40
CA MET A 60 -16.67 -4.16 -19.13
C MET A 60 -16.66 -3.80 -17.63
N ILE A 61 -15.96 -2.72 -17.28
CA ILE A 61 -15.96 -2.19 -15.91
C ILE A 61 -16.90 -0.99 -15.87
N LYS A 62 -17.90 -1.04 -14.99
CA LYS A 62 -18.78 0.09 -14.73
C LYS A 62 -18.01 1.16 -13.93
N ILE A 63 -18.10 2.42 -14.35
CA ILE A 63 -17.46 3.54 -13.66
C ILE A 63 -18.56 4.48 -13.18
N SER A 64 -18.55 4.78 -11.88
CA SER A 64 -19.57 5.57 -11.20
C SER A 64 -18.98 6.47 -10.12
N THR A 65 -19.77 7.42 -9.67
CA THR A 65 -19.50 8.19 -8.45
C THR A 65 -20.60 7.93 -7.43
N ARG A 66 -20.25 7.97 -6.14
CA ARG A 66 -21.18 7.84 -5.01
C ARG A 66 -20.74 8.74 -3.86
N GLN A 67 -21.60 8.88 -2.84
CA GLN A 67 -21.16 9.37 -1.55
C GLN A 67 -20.43 8.27 -0.76
N ALA A 68 -19.51 8.64 0.15
CA ALA A 68 -18.72 7.66 0.91
C ALA A 68 -19.59 6.68 1.72
N GLN A 69 -20.73 7.12 2.25
CA GLN A 69 -21.67 6.27 2.98
C GLN A 69 -22.47 5.29 2.10
N GLU A 70 -22.47 5.45 0.78
CA GLU A 70 -23.14 4.51 -0.15
C GLU A 70 -22.23 3.33 -0.50
N CYS A 71 -21.75 2.60 0.51
CA CYS A 71 -20.68 1.63 0.41
C CYS A 71 -21.03 0.23 0.94
N ALA A 72 -22.28 -0.05 1.32
CA ALA A 72 -22.68 -1.36 1.88
C ALA A 72 -22.43 -2.55 0.94
N ASP A 73 -22.37 -2.32 -0.37
CA ASP A 73 -22.14 -3.34 -1.41
C ASP A 73 -20.72 -3.28 -2.01
N VAL A 74 -19.81 -2.54 -1.40
CA VAL A 74 -18.41 -2.39 -1.84
C VAL A 74 -17.54 -3.47 -1.21
N ASP A 75 -16.66 -4.08 -2.01
CA ASP A 75 -15.76 -5.14 -1.56
C ASP A 75 -14.42 -4.58 -1.04
N ILE A 76 -13.86 -3.60 -1.75
CA ILE A 76 -12.61 -2.94 -1.35
C ILE A 76 -12.80 -1.43 -1.39
N ALA A 77 -12.50 -0.77 -0.28
CA ALA A 77 -12.42 0.68 -0.20
C ALA A 77 -10.96 1.13 -0.10
N VAL A 78 -10.48 1.79 -1.15
CA VAL A 78 -9.10 2.30 -1.23
C VAL A 78 -9.07 3.73 -0.71
N ILE A 79 -8.35 3.97 0.37
CA ILE A 79 -8.19 5.32 0.97
C ILE A 79 -6.94 5.97 0.38
N THR A 80 -7.14 7.03 -0.40
CA THR A 80 -6.07 7.80 -1.07
C THR A 80 -6.16 9.31 -0.75
N VAL A 81 -6.89 9.65 0.31
CA VAL A 81 -7.04 11.04 0.74
C VAL A 81 -5.73 11.60 1.26
N SER A 82 -5.55 12.90 1.16
CA SER A 82 -4.38 13.61 1.69
C SER A 82 -4.82 14.92 2.32
N GLY A 83 -4.13 15.33 3.36
CA GLY A 83 -4.28 16.66 3.95
C GLY A 83 -3.83 17.82 3.05
N GLY A 84 -3.38 17.48 1.82
CA GLY A 84 -2.82 18.43 0.85
C GLY A 84 -1.29 18.52 0.95
N ALA A 85 -0.69 19.23 -0.02
CA ALA A 85 0.75 19.51 0.03
C ALA A 85 1.09 20.34 1.27
N LEU A 86 2.20 20.00 1.92
CA LEU A 86 2.73 20.79 3.03
C LEU A 86 2.99 22.23 2.58
N LYS A 87 2.45 23.20 3.31
CA LYS A 87 2.75 24.61 3.10
C LYS A 87 4.09 24.98 3.73
N PRO A 88 4.76 26.03 3.29
CA PRO A 88 5.97 26.51 3.94
C PRO A 88 5.77 26.69 5.45
N GLY A 89 6.64 26.08 6.25
CA GLY A 89 6.57 26.11 7.71
C GLY A 89 5.77 24.96 8.35
N GLN A 90 5.11 24.12 7.57
CA GLN A 90 4.46 22.89 8.06
C GLN A 90 5.44 21.72 8.11
N THR A 91 5.17 20.79 9.01
CA THR A 91 5.96 19.59 9.28
C THR A 91 5.22 18.32 8.88
N ARG A 92 5.89 17.16 8.89
CA ARG A 92 5.24 15.85 8.72
C ARG A 92 4.15 15.58 9.79
N LEU A 93 4.28 16.18 10.97
CA LEU A 93 3.28 16.08 12.02
C LEU A 93 1.99 16.82 11.65
N ASP A 94 2.11 17.98 10.99
CA ASP A 94 0.94 18.71 10.47
C ASP A 94 0.24 17.92 9.37
N GLU A 95 0.99 17.24 8.50
CA GLU A 95 0.44 16.34 7.48
C GLU A 95 -0.33 15.18 8.14
N LEU A 96 0.28 14.53 9.12
CA LEU A 96 -0.37 13.44 9.88
C LEU A 96 -1.67 13.93 10.52
N THR A 97 -1.64 15.05 11.22
CA THR A 97 -2.82 15.61 11.91
C THR A 97 -3.97 15.93 10.95
N ASN A 98 -3.65 16.55 9.80
CA ASN A 98 -4.66 16.88 8.79
C ASN A 98 -5.25 15.63 8.15
N THR A 99 -4.41 14.68 7.78
CA THR A 99 -4.85 13.41 7.18
C THR A 99 -5.66 12.58 8.15
N ALA A 100 -5.21 12.44 9.39
CA ALA A 100 -5.93 11.72 10.45
C ALA A 100 -7.32 12.30 10.71
N ARG A 101 -7.47 13.63 10.67
CA ARG A 101 -8.77 14.29 10.81
C ARG A 101 -9.72 13.97 9.66
N ILE A 102 -9.23 13.95 8.41
CA ILE A 102 -10.03 13.61 7.23
C ILE A 102 -10.50 12.16 7.34
N VAL A 103 -9.60 11.24 7.64
CA VAL A 103 -9.90 9.80 7.81
C VAL A 103 -10.87 9.59 8.97
N GLY A 104 -10.68 10.35 10.09
CA GLY A 104 -11.57 10.36 11.25
C GLY A 104 -13.01 10.78 10.94
N GLN A 105 -13.24 11.51 9.86
CA GLN A 105 -14.59 11.88 9.39
C GLN A 105 -15.16 10.85 8.41
N ILE A 106 -14.34 10.33 7.51
CA ILE A 106 -14.78 9.45 6.42
C ILE A 106 -15.10 8.04 6.94
N VAL A 107 -14.20 7.43 7.71
CA VAL A 107 -14.38 6.05 8.15
C VAL A 107 -15.67 5.82 8.96
N PRO A 108 -16.01 6.64 9.98
CA PRO A 108 -17.29 6.49 10.66
C PRO A 108 -18.52 6.65 9.76
N GLN A 109 -18.47 7.51 8.73
CA GLN A 109 -19.56 7.65 7.75
C GLN A 109 -19.73 6.37 6.93
N MET A 110 -18.62 5.76 6.49
CA MET A 110 -18.65 4.49 5.76
C MET A 110 -19.19 3.36 6.63
N MET A 111 -18.76 3.29 7.90
CA MET A 111 -19.28 2.28 8.84
C MET A 111 -20.78 2.46 9.10
N ALA A 112 -21.25 3.70 9.27
CA ALA A 112 -22.67 4.01 9.37
C ALA A 112 -23.44 3.65 8.08
N GLY A 113 -22.79 3.73 6.93
CA GLY A 113 -23.31 3.31 5.63
C GLY A 113 -23.33 1.78 5.42
N GLY A 114 -22.87 1.00 6.41
CA GLY A 114 -22.90 -0.46 6.38
C GLY A 114 -21.72 -1.11 5.64
N PHE A 115 -20.59 -0.41 5.49
CA PHE A 115 -19.38 -1.02 4.90
C PHE A 115 -18.90 -2.21 5.73
N ASN A 116 -18.67 -3.33 5.05
CA ASN A 116 -18.15 -4.57 5.65
C ASN A 116 -17.15 -5.28 4.71
N GLY A 117 -16.50 -4.51 3.84
CA GLY A 117 -15.46 -4.98 2.93
C GLY A 117 -14.06 -4.83 3.53
N ILE A 118 -13.08 -4.71 2.65
CA ILE A 118 -11.68 -4.52 3.00
C ILE A 118 -11.30 -3.06 2.81
N PHE A 119 -10.77 -2.42 3.85
CA PHE A 119 -10.06 -1.15 3.70
C PHE A 119 -8.64 -1.39 3.20
N LEU A 120 -8.26 -0.72 2.11
CA LEU A 120 -6.91 -0.67 1.59
C LEU A 120 -6.37 0.77 1.69
N ILE A 121 -5.39 0.99 2.53
CA ILE A 121 -4.87 2.31 2.86
C ILE A 121 -3.60 2.57 2.04
N ALA A 122 -3.65 3.61 1.18
CA ALA A 122 -2.48 4.14 0.45
C ALA A 122 -2.12 5.57 0.88
N THR A 123 -2.88 6.10 1.81
CA THR A 123 -2.69 7.43 2.41
C THR A 123 -1.53 7.43 3.39
N ASN A 124 -0.67 8.45 3.31
CA ASN A 124 0.44 8.63 4.24
C ASN A 124 0.04 9.44 5.50
N PRO A 125 0.71 9.16 6.63
CA PRO A 125 1.64 8.06 6.90
C PRO A 125 0.94 6.69 6.95
N CYS A 126 1.29 5.79 6.03
CA CYS A 126 0.50 4.59 5.71
C CYS A 126 0.20 3.72 6.94
N ASP A 127 1.22 3.37 7.73
CA ASP A 127 1.06 2.46 8.86
C ASP A 127 0.20 3.07 9.97
N ILE A 128 0.41 4.35 10.27
CA ILE A 128 -0.34 5.06 11.31
C ILE A 128 -1.80 5.22 10.93
N ILE A 129 -2.08 5.58 9.67
CA ILE A 129 -3.45 5.70 9.16
C ILE A 129 -4.13 4.32 9.05
N THR A 130 -3.39 3.26 8.71
CA THR A 130 -3.91 1.88 8.73
C THR A 130 -4.37 1.50 10.13
N TRP A 131 -3.56 1.77 11.16
CA TRP A 131 -3.93 1.55 12.54
C TRP A 131 -5.17 2.37 12.95
N GLN A 132 -5.22 3.66 12.57
CA GLN A 132 -6.35 4.53 12.86
C GLN A 132 -7.66 4.02 12.22
N VAL A 133 -7.61 3.63 10.95
CA VAL A 133 -8.77 3.05 10.23
C VAL A 133 -9.26 1.78 10.94
N TRP A 134 -8.34 0.92 11.39
CA TRP A 134 -8.71 -0.27 12.15
C TRP A 134 -9.45 0.09 13.45
N LYS A 135 -8.93 1.04 14.22
CA LYS A 135 -9.58 1.49 15.46
C LYS A 135 -10.96 2.13 15.22
N LEU A 136 -11.07 2.95 14.19
CA LEU A 136 -12.34 3.67 13.89
C LEU A 136 -13.39 2.76 13.27
N SER A 137 -12.99 1.78 12.45
CA SER A 137 -13.92 0.89 11.76
C SER A 137 -14.47 -0.21 12.66
N GLY A 138 -13.70 -0.66 13.64
CA GLY A 138 -14.03 -1.84 14.43
C GLY A 138 -14.07 -3.15 13.63
N LEU A 139 -13.62 -3.14 12.38
CA LEU A 139 -13.53 -4.34 11.56
C LEU A 139 -12.46 -5.30 12.07
N PRO A 140 -12.59 -6.61 11.78
CA PRO A 140 -11.50 -7.56 12.00
C PRO A 140 -10.18 -7.09 11.39
N ARG A 141 -9.06 -7.31 12.07
CA ARG A 141 -7.75 -6.82 11.64
C ARG A 141 -7.33 -7.26 10.24
N ASN A 142 -7.81 -8.42 9.79
CA ASN A 142 -7.54 -8.93 8.44
C ASN A 142 -8.24 -8.14 7.33
N GLN A 143 -9.26 -7.34 7.64
CA GLN A 143 -9.97 -6.49 6.67
C GLN A 143 -9.40 -5.07 6.57
N VAL A 144 -8.33 -4.73 7.31
CA VAL A 144 -7.71 -3.41 7.26
C VAL A 144 -6.23 -3.57 6.91
N ILE A 145 -5.88 -3.16 5.69
CA ILE A 145 -4.58 -3.40 5.07
C ILE A 145 -4.02 -2.07 4.58
N GLY A 146 -2.78 -1.75 4.92
CA GLY A 146 -2.05 -0.67 4.27
C GLY A 146 -1.21 -1.19 3.10
N THR A 147 -0.97 -0.37 2.10
CA THR A 147 -0.04 -0.71 1.00
C THR A 147 1.37 -0.99 1.53
N GLY A 148 1.70 -0.43 2.68
CA GLY A 148 2.92 -0.69 3.43
C GLY A 148 4.18 -0.50 2.58
N VAL A 149 5.10 -1.43 2.74
CA VAL A 149 6.40 -1.42 2.08
C VAL A 149 6.44 -2.26 0.79
N TRP A 150 5.28 -2.60 0.20
CA TRP A 150 5.26 -3.39 -1.02
C TRP A 150 5.83 -2.63 -2.22
N LEU A 151 5.56 -1.33 -2.34
CA LEU A 151 6.20 -0.50 -3.36
C LEU A 151 7.71 -0.42 -3.16
N ASP A 152 8.17 -0.30 -1.91
CA ASP A 152 9.61 -0.24 -1.60
C ASP A 152 10.30 -1.58 -1.86
N THR A 153 9.63 -2.68 -1.55
CA THR A 153 10.04 -4.05 -1.94
C THR A 153 10.18 -4.18 -3.47
N THR A 154 9.22 -3.65 -4.22
CA THR A 154 9.28 -3.65 -5.69
C THR A 154 10.45 -2.81 -6.20
N ARG A 155 10.73 -1.66 -5.60
CA ARG A 155 11.89 -0.82 -5.91
C ARG A 155 13.22 -1.54 -5.63
N LEU A 156 13.32 -2.25 -4.50
CA LEU A 156 14.48 -3.07 -4.17
C LEU A 156 14.71 -4.17 -5.21
N ARG A 157 13.66 -4.95 -5.51
CA ARG A 157 13.71 -6.03 -6.52
C ARG A 157 14.10 -5.49 -7.89
N ARG A 158 13.52 -4.37 -8.31
CA ARG A 158 13.86 -3.72 -9.59
C ARG A 158 15.33 -3.27 -9.63
N SER A 159 15.82 -2.65 -8.57
CA SER A 159 17.23 -2.21 -8.53
C SER A 159 18.22 -3.36 -8.58
N LEU A 160 17.91 -4.48 -7.93
CA LEU A 160 18.71 -5.72 -8.02
C LEU A 160 18.59 -6.35 -9.41
N ALA A 161 17.39 -6.39 -9.97
CA ALA A 161 17.11 -6.97 -11.29
C ALA A 161 17.87 -6.25 -12.42
N GLU A 162 17.92 -4.92 -12.36
CA GLU A 162 18.69 -4.10 -13.30
C GLU A 162 20.19 -4.45 -13.26
N ALA A 163 20.77 -4.61 -12.06
CA ALA A 163 22.18 -4.97 -11.91
C ALA A 163 22.49 -6.41 -12.30
N LEU A 164 21.53 -7.32 -12.09
CA LEU A 164 21.68 -8.75 -12.40
C LEU A 164 21.24 -9.11 -13.82
N GLU A 165 20.60 -8.19 -14.54
CA GLU A 165 20.02 -8.41 -15.89
C GLU A 165 19.00 -9.56 -15.92
N ILE A 166 18.13 -9.65 -14.89
CA ILE A 166 17.07 -10.65 -14.77
C ILE A 166 15.72 -9.98 -14.48
N GLY A 167 14.63 -10.72 -14.63
CA GLY A 167 13.31 -10.22 -14.27
C GLY A 167 13.19 -10.01 -12.74
N PRO A 168 12.58 -8.90 -12.28
CA PRO A 168 12.40 -8.63 -10.84
C PRO A 168 11.59 -9.70 -10.11
N GLN A 169 10.78 -10.48 -10.82
CA GLN A 169 9.98 -11.59 -10.28
C GLN A 169 10.87 -12.80 -9.89
N SER A 170 12.11 -12.85 -10.38
CA SER A 170 13.08 -13.91 -10.05
C SER A 170 13.86 -13.63 -8.77
N ILE A 171 13.58 -12.50 -8.11
CA ILE A 171 14.28 -12.07 -6.90
C ILE A 171 13.32 -12.14 -5.71
N ASP A 172 13.67 -12.97 -4.74
CA ASP A 172 13.04 -13.00 -3.44
C ASP A 172 13.80 -12.04 -2.52
N ALA A 173 13.26 -10.85 -2.33
CA ALA A 173 13.77 -9.84 -1.43
C ALA A 173 12.60 -9.03 -0.89
N PHE A 174 12.69 -8.62 0.38
CA PHE A 174 11.63 -7.91 1.08
C PHE A 174 12.20 -6.70 1.82
N ILE A 175 11.39 -5.64 1.87
CA ILE A 175 11.55 -4.55 2.82
C ILE A 175 10.52 -4.77 3.93
N LEU A 176 10.92 -4.58 5.17
CA LEU A 176 10.06 -4.60 6.35
C LEU A 176 10.12 -3.25 7.08
N GLY A 177 9.22 -3.11 8.05
CA GLY A 177 9.17 -1.96 8.94
C GLY A 177 8.15 -0.92 8.52
N GLU A 178 8.35 0.30 8.99
CA GLU A 178 7.54 1.47 8.65
C GLU A 178 7.69 1.82 7.16
N HIS A 179 6.59 2.16 6.48
CA HIS A 179 6.71 2.82 5.18
C HIS A 179 7.18 4.27 5.38
N GLY A 180 8.49 4.44 5.54
CA GLY A 180 9.11 5.71 5.88
C GLY A 180 10.62 5.59 6.06
N ASP A 181 11.13 6.39 7.01
CA ASP A 181 12.58 6.51 7.19
C ASP A 181 13.21 5.29 7.87
N THR A 182 12.43 4.46 8.58
CA THR A 182 12.93 3.30 9.32
C THR A 182 12.72 1.96 8.59
N GLN A 183 12.25 1.99 7.34
CA GLN A 183 12.18 0.79 6.51
C GLN A 183 13.55 0.17 6.28
N PHE A 184 13.62 -1.15 6.16
CA PHE A 184 14.91 -1.83 5.94
C PHE A 184 14.75 -3.10 5.08
N PRO A 185 15.70 -3.40 4.18
CA PRO A 185 15.76 -4.67 3.47
C PRO A 185 16.14 -5.82 4.42
N VAL A 186 15.49 -6.98 4.25
CA VAL A 186 15.85 -8.21 4.97
C VAL A 186 16.83 -9.00 4.12
N TRP A 187 18.12 -8.69 4.27
CA TRP A 187 19.18 -9.30 3.48
C TRP A 187 19.39 -10.78 3.76
N SER A 188 19.15 -11.21 5.02
CA SER A 188 19.23 -12.60 5.45
C SER A 188 18.29 -13.53 4.70
N HIS A 189 17.16 -12.99 4.18
CA HIS A 189 16.15 -13.72 3.40
C HIS A 189 16.14 -13.32 1.92
N SER A 190 17.11 -12.52 1.46
CA SER A 190 17.15 -12.08 0.06
C SER A 190 17.91 -13.07 -0.81
N SER A 191 17.24 -13.61 -1.85
CA SER A 191 17.79 -14.66 -2.71
C SER A 191 17.36 -14.55 -4.18
N VAL A 192 18.09 -15.26 -5.03
CA VAL A 192 17.71 -15.56 -6.42
C VAL A 192 17.72 -17.08 -6.55
N TYR A 193 16.54 -17.68 -6.71
CA TYR A 193 16.39 -19.15 -6.75
C TYR A 193 17.10 -19.85 -5.58
N GLY A 194 16.96 -19.33 -4.37
CA GLY A 194 17.55 -19.90 -3.15
C GLY A 194 19.04 -19.58 -2.94
N SER A 195 19.72 -18.95 -3.91
CA SER A 195 21.10 -18.47 -3.72
C SER A 195 21.07 -17.09 -3.09
N PRO A 196 21.86 -16.81 -2.03
CA PRO A 196 21.90 -15.46 -1.42
C PRO A 196 22.18 -14.38 -2.47
N VAL A 197 21.37 -13.33 -2.47
CA VAL A 197 21.41 -12.28 -3.50
C VAL A 197 22.79 -11.62 -3.59
N ALA A 198 23.48 -11.42 -2.46
CA ALA A 198 24.83 -10.83 -2.43
C ALA A 198 25.86 -11.67 -3.20
N GLN A 199 25.79 -13.00 -3.06
CA GLN A 199 26.68 -13.91 -3.79
C GLN A 199 26.38 -13.92 -5.30
N VAL A 200 25.09 -13.89 -5.66
CA VAL A 200 24.69 -13.83 -7.08
C VAL A 200 25.15 -12.50 -7.69
N TYR A 201 24.98 -11.40 -6.94
CA TYR A 201 25.43 -10.07 -7.35
C TYR A 201 26.94 -10.03 -7.59
N GLU A 202 27.74 -10.49 -6.63
CA GLU A 202 29.20 -10.48 -6.73
C GLU A 202 29.70 -11.35 -7.90
N ARG A 203 29.13 -12.54 -8.11
CA ARG A 203 29.47 -13.40 -9.28
C ARG A 203 29.14 -12.73 -10.60
N LYS A 204 28.04 -11.97 -10.69
CA LYS A 204 27.61 -11.29 -11.93
C LYS A 204 28.42 -10.03 -12.22
N THR A 205 28.67 -9.21 -11.20
CA THR A 205 29.24 -7.86 -11.34
C THR A 205 30.75 -7.81 -11.09
N GLY A 206 31.33 -8.83 -10.45
CA GLY A 206 32.72 -8.86 -10.01
C GLY A 206 33.01 -8.00 -8.77
N THR A 207 31.98 -7.41 -8.15
CA THR A 207 32.10 -6.54 -6.95
C THR A 207 31.09 -6.95 -5.89
N PRO A 208 31.44 -6.87 -4.60
CA PRO A 208 30.48 -7.09 -3.52
C PRO A 208 29.27 -6.15 -3.60
N LEU A 209 28.10 -6.63 -3.20
CA LEU A 209 26.91 -5.82 -3.09
C LEU A 209 27.05 -4.86 -1.90
N ASP A 210 27.05 -3.55 -2.17
CA ASP A 210 26.91 -2.54 -1.11
C ASP A 210 25.43 -2.46 -0.66
N THR A 211 25.12 -3.26 0.35
CA THR A 211 23.78 -3.38 0.91
C THR A 211 23.29 -2.09 1.56
N ALA A 212 24.19 -1.31 2.16
CA ALA A 212 23.84 -0.04 2.83
C ALA A 212 23.50 1.05 1.79
N ALA A 213 24.34 1.20 0.77
CA ALA A 213 24.09 2.16 -0.32
C ALA A 213 22.82 1.83 -1.09
N LEU A 214 22.54 0.53 -1.34
CA LEU A 214 21.31 0.13 -2.03
C LEU A 214 20.06 0.37 -1.17
N ALA A 215 20.11 0.06 0.12
CA ALA A 215 19.01 0.34 1.05
C ALA A 215 18.67 1.84 1.08
N GLU A 216 19.69 2.69 1.22
CA GLU A 216 19.53 4.15 1.22
C GLU A 216 18.98 4.67 -0.12
N ARG A 217 19.48 4.18 -1.23
CA ARG A 217 18.97 4.52 -2.57
C ARG A 217 17.49 4.19 -2.70
N VAL A 218 17.08 2.99 -2.30
CA VAL A 218 15.67 2.56 -2.37
C VAL A 218 14.79 3.44 -1.49
N ARG A 219 15.22 3.73 -0.27
CA ARG A 219 14.50 4.60 0.67
C ARG A 219 14.26 6.01 0.08
N ARG A 220 15.25 6.57 -0.65
CA ARG A 220 15.18 7.91 -1.21
C ARG A 220 14.43 8.02 -2.53
N LEU A 221 14.19 6.92 -3.25
CA LEU A 221 13.56 6.95 -4.58
C LEU A 221 12.22 7.69 -4.61
N GLY A 222 11.41 7.57 -3.56
CA GLY A 222 10.14 8.28 -3.46
C GLY A 222 10.33 9.81 -3.46
N PHE A 223 11.27 10.29 -2.69
CA PHE A 223 11.60 11.73 -2.61
C PHE A 223 12.21 12.26 -3.91
N GLU A 224 13.06 11.46 -4.56
CA GLU A 224 13.65 11.84 -5.85
C GLU A 224 12.61 11.99 -6.95
N ILE A 225 11.63 11.07 -7.00
CA ILE A 225 10.51 11.14 -7.94
C ILE A 225 9.67 12.39 -7.64
N TYR A 226 9.34 12.60 -6.36
CA TYR A 226 8.56 13.75 -5.94
C TYR A 226 9.25 15.08 -6.30
N ALA A 227 10.54 15.18 -6.04
CA ALA A 227 11.32 16.39 -6.35
C ALA A 227 11.34 16.72 -7.86
N ARG A 228 11.23 15.70 -8.73
CA ARG A 228 11.29 15.88 -10.19
C ARG A 228 9.93 16.15 -10.84
N LYS A 229 8.85 15.57 -10.32
CA LYS A 229 7.51 15.63 -10.97
C LYS A 229 6.37 16.07 -10.05
N GLY A 230 6.64 16.38 -8.78
CA GLY A 230 5.68 16.92 -7.82
C GLY A 230 4.76 15.88 -7.16
N CYS A 231 4.77 14.63 -7.60
CA CYS A 231 3.98 13.55 -7.01
C CYS A 231 4.56 12.18 -7.35
N THR A 232 4.18 11.14 -6.59
CA THR A 232 4.40 9.75 -6.91
C THR A 232 3.03 9.10 -7.08
N GLU A 233 2.67 8.62 -8.28
CA GLU A 233 1.36 8.00 -8.52
C GLU A 233 1.43 6.65 -9.21
N TYR A 234 2.26 6.46 -10.24
CA TYR A 234 2.20 5.24 -11.06
C TYR A 234 2.63 3.98 -10.30
N GLY A 235 3.69 4.06 -9.49
CA GLY A 235 4.17 2.94 -8.70
C GLY A 235 3.15 2.50 -7.65
N ILE A 236 2.58 3.46 -6.91
CA ILE A 236 1.57 3.15 -5.89
C ILE A 236 0.25 2.68 -6.54
N ALA A 237 -0.13 3.21 -7.71
CA ALA A 237 -1.28 2.73 -8.46
C ALA A 237 -1.12 1.25 -8.88
N GLY A 238 0.07 0.87 -9.35
CA GLY A 238 0.42 -0.53 -9.62
C GLY A 238 0.34 -1.42 -8.37
N THR A 239 0.82 -0.92 -7.23
CA THR A 239 0.72 -1.59 -5.93
C THR A 239 -0.74 -1.82 -5.51
N ILE A 240 -1.58 -0.80 -5.58
CA ILE A 240 -3.02 -0.90 -5.29
C ILE A 240 -3.68 -1.93 -6.21
N ALA A 241 -3.42 -1.86 -7.51
CA ALA A 241 -3.98 -2.81 -8.48
C ALA A 241 -3.53 -4.25 -8.19
N GLU A 242 -2.26 -4.48 -7.85
CA GLU A 242 -1.77 -5.82 -7.50
C GLU A 242 -2.42 -6.36 -6.23
N ILE A 243 -2.56 -5.55 -5.18
CA ILE A 243 -3.23 -5.95 -3.93
C ILE A 243 -4.71 -6.29 -4.22
N CYS A 244 -5.45 -5.42 -4.90
CA CYS A 244 -6.84 -5.67 -5.27
C CYS A 244 -7.01 -6.96 -6.10
N ARG A 245 -6.12 -7.20 -7.08
CA ARG A 245 -6.12 -8.43 -7.86
C ARG A 245 -5.93 -9.65 -6.98
N ASN A 246 -4.94 -9.64 -6.07
CA ASN A 246 -4.67 -10.77 -5.18
C ASN A 246 -5.87 -11.07 -4.27
N ILE A 247 -6.54 -10.03 -3.75
CA ILE A 247 -7.76 -10.19 -2.96
C ILE A 247 -8.88 -10.80 -3.81
N PHE A 248 -9.19 -10.23 -4.98
CA PHE A 248 -10.30 -10.70 -5.81
C PHE A 248 -10.10 -12.11 -6.38
N THR A 249 -8.87 -12.47 -6.69
CA THR A 249 -8.56 -13.82 -7.21
C THR A 249 -8.34 -14.85 -6.11
N GLY A 250 -8.14 -14.43 -4.86
CA GLY A 250 -7.74 -15.33 -3.79
C GLY A 250 -6.44 -16.07 -4.14
N SER A 251 -5.45 -15.34 -4.66
CA SER A 251 -4.21 -15.93 -5.18
C SER A 251 -3.29 -16.51 -4.11
N HIS A 252 -3.54 -16.20 -2.85
CA HIS A 252 -2.71 -16.57 -1.69
C HIS A 252 -1.23 -16.16 -1.82
N ARG A 253 -0.96 -15.07 -2.56
CA ARG A 253 0.40 -14.53 -2.63
C ARG A 253 0.76 -13.76 -1.37
N ALA A 254 2.02 -13.92 -0.95
CA ALA A 254 2.59 -13.12 0.12
C ALA A 254 3.13 -11.80 -0.44
N LEU A 255 2.65 -10.68 0.12
CA LEU A 255 3.11 -9.32 -0.18
C LEU A 255 3.54 -8.64 1.12
N ALA A 256 4.55 -7.78 1.07
CA ALA A 256 4.99 -6.99 2.22
C ALA A 256 4.07 -5.76 2.38
N VAL A 257 2.94 -5.96 3.04
CA VAL A 257 1.90 -4.95 3.27
C VAL A 257 1.81 -4.56 4.74
N SER A 258 1.22 -3.41 5.04
CA SER A 258 1.00 -2.98 6.42
C SER A 258 -0.16 -3.77 7.02
N CYS A 259 0.15 -4.55 8.05
CA CYS A 259 -0.78 -5.40 8.78
C CYS A 259 -0.86 -5.01 10.24
N ILE A 260 -2.05 -5.15 10.83
CA ILE A 260 -2.22 -5.03 12.28
C ILE A 260 -1.65 -6.28 12.94
N LEU A 261 -0.60 -6.12 13.74
CA LEU A 261 0.00 -7.20 14.53
C LEU A 261 -0.75 -7.41 15.86
N ASP A 262 -0.86 -8.67 16.24
CA ASP A 262 -1.50 -9.15 17.47
C ASP A 262 -0.74 -10.36 18.03
N GLY A 263 0.54 -10.13 18.35
CA GLY A 263 1.49 -11.12 18.85
C GLY A 263 2.59 -11.51 17.88
N GLU A 264 2.39 -11.34 16.56
CA GLU A 264 3.43 -11.64 15.58
C GLU A 264 4.67 -10.76 15.80
N TYR A 265 5.85 -11.32 15.60
CA TYR A 265 7.15 -10.68 15.91
C TYR A 265 7.28 -10.21 17.38
N GLY A 266 6.46 -10.76 18.30
CA GLY A 266 6.38 -10.32 19.70
C GLY A 266 5.81 -8.90 19.87
N VAL A 267 5.01 -8.42 18.89
CA VAL A 267 4.47 -7.07 18.85
C VAL A 267 2.95 -7.12 18.68
N ASP A 268 2.26 -6.22 19.36
CA ASP A 268 0.83 -6.06 19.24
C ASP A 268 0.41 -4.59 19.08
N ASN A 269 -0.85 -4.39 18.69
CA ASN A 269 -1.51 -3.08 18.60
C ASN A 269 -0.73 -2.04 17.76
N VAL A 270 -0.16 -2.47 16.64
CA VAL A 270 0.54 -1.63 15.66
C VAL A 270 0.24 -2.13 14.26
N ALA A 271 0.17 -1.22 13.29
CA ALA A 271 0.22 -1.58 11.88
C ALA A 271 1.63 -1.34 11.36
N ILE A 272 2.20 -2.31 10.64
CA ILE A 272 3.57 -2.26 10.14
C ILE A 272 3.74 -3.16 8.92
N GLY A 273 4.66 -2.80 8.03
CA GLY A 273 4.96 -3.56 6.83
C GLY A 273 5.63 -4.91 7.14
N VAL A 274 4.92 -6.01 6.84
CA VAL A 274 5.37 -7.41 7.02
C VAL A 274 4.87 -8.28 5.88
N PRO A 275 5.50 -9.43 5.59
CA PRO A 275 5.00 -10.36 4.60
C PRO A 275 3.66 -10.97 5.07
N ALA A 276 2.63 -10.80 4.26
CA ALA A 276 1.30 -11.32 4.56
C ALA A 276 0.68 -12.00 3.34
N VAL A 277 0.09 -13.15 3.54
CA VAL A 277 -0.68 -13.88 2.53
C VAL A 277 -2.04 -13.21 2.39
N LEU A 278 -2.36 -12.74 1.18
CA LEU A 278 -3.63 -12.12 0.86
C LEU A 278 -4.61 -13.12 0.25
N ALA A 279 -5.85 -13.11 0.74
CA ALA A 279 -6.96 -13.92 0.26
C ALA A 279 -8.22 -13.06 0.07
N GLN A 280 -9.34 -13.67 -0.35
CA GLN A 280 -10.59 -12.95 -0.65
C GLN A 280 -11.19 -12.17 0.54
N ASN A 281 -10.87 -12.57 1.76
CA ASN A 281 -11.31 -11.92 3.00
C ASN A 281 -10.24 -11.03 3.63
N GLY A 282 -9.19 -10.66 2.89
CA GLY A 282 -8.09 -9.81 3.34
C GLY A 282 -6.83 -10.60 3.70
N VAL A 283 -6.16 -10.23 4.79
CA VAL A 283 -4.98 -10.92 5.31
C VAL A 283 -5.37 -12.28 5.86
N GLN A 284 -4.90 -13.34 5.24
CA GLN A 284 -5.15 -14.71 5.72
C GLN A 284 -4.12 -15.13 6.77
N GLN A 285 -2.86 -14.75 6.58
CA GLN A 285 -1.76 -15.13 7.45
C GLN A 285 -0.64 -14.10 7.35
N ILE A 286 -0.02 -13.77 8.46
CA ILE A 286 1.25 -13.06 8.51
C ILE A 286 2.37 -14.11 8.54
N ILE A 287 3.39 -13.93 7.69
CA ILE A 287 4.57 -14.79 7.65
C ILE A 287 5.64 -14.12 8.50
N GLU A 288 5.94 -14.73 9.64
CA GLU A 288 7.03 -14.26 10.49
C GLU A 288 8.37 -14.75 9.94
N LEU A 289 9.20 -13.82 9.46
CA LEU A 289 10.59 -14.10 9.11
C LEU A 289 11.43 -14.16 10.39
N GLN A 290 12.38 -15.09 10.45
CA GLN A 290 13.36 -15.14 11.51
C GLN A 290 14.40 -14.03 11.28
N LEU A 291 14.17 -12.88 11.92
CA LEU A 291 15.09 -11.75 11.86
C LEU A 291 16.22 -11.95 12.87
N GLU A 292 17.45 -11.71 12.43
CA GLU A 292 18.64 -11.90 13.27
C GLU A 292 19.40 -10.59 13.49
N GLY A 293 19.99 -10.44 14.67
CA GLY A 293 20.93 -9.37 14.98
C GLY A 293 20.41 -7.96 14.66
N GLU A 294 21.01 -7.32 13.67
CA GLU A 294 20.69 -5.94 13.26
C GLU A 294 19.31 -5.79 12.64
N GLU A 295 18.81 -6.80 11.93
CA GLU A 295 17.48 -6.78 11.32
C GLU A 295 16.38 -6.76 12.39
N GLN A 296 16.54 -7.56 13.46
CA GLN A 296 15.64 -7.55 14.60
C GLN A 296 15.66 -6.19 15.31
N ALA A 297 16.82 -5.58 15.49
CA ALA A 297 16.94 -4.25 16.09
C ALA A 297 16.27 -3.16 15.23
N LYS A 298 16.42 -3.21 13.91
CA LYS A 298 15.76 -2.31 12.96
C LYS A 298 14.25 -2.46 12.99
N PHE A 299 13.75 -3.70 13.08
CA PHE A 299 12.32 -3.93 13.19
C PHE A 299 11.74 -3.32 14.48
N GLN A 300 12.37 -3.56 15.63
CA GLN A 300 11.94 -2.98 16.90
C GLN A 300 12.02 -1.45 16.90
N HIS A 301 13.01 -0.88 16.23
CA HIS A 301 13.10 0.58 16.05
C HIS A 301 11.92 1.11 15.23
N SER A 302 11.57 0.48 14.09
CA SER A 302 10.39 0.83 13.30
C SER A 302 9.09 0.77 14.14
N VAL A 303 8.92 -0.28 14.92
CA VAL A 303 7.77 -0.43 15.83
C VAL A 303 7.70 0.72 16.82
N ALA A 304 8.83 1.10 17.43
CA ALA A 304 8.88 2.20 18.39
C ALA A 304 8.48 3.54 17.74
N VAL A 305 9.00 3.84 16.56
CA VAL A 305 8.68 5.06 15.80
C VAL A 305 7.20 5.11 15.44
N ILE A 306 6.62 4.00 14.96
CA ILE A 306 5.18 3.95 14.65
C ILE A 306 4.34 4.18 15.91
N LYS A 307 4.64 3.49 17.02
CA LYS A 307 3.92 3.65 18.30
C LYS A 307 4.00 5.08 18.84
N GLU A 308 5.15 5.74 18.73
CA GLU A 308 5.31 7.14 19.09
C GLU A 308 4.41 8.05 18.27
N ASN A 309 4.32 7.84 16.96
CA ASN A 309 3.46 8.63 16.08
C ASN A 309 1.97 8.33 16.25
N ILE A 310 1.61 7.08 16.55
CA ILE A 310 0.23 6.73 16.92
C ILE A 310 -0.21 7.49 18.18
N ALA A 311 0.67 7.62 19.18
CA ALA A 311 0.37 8.37 20.40
C ALA A 311 0.16 9.89 20.18
N ARG A 312 0.51 10.40 19.00
CA ARG A 312 0.31 11.81 18.59
C ARG A 312 -0.97 12.03 17.78
N LEU A 313 -1.71 10.95 17.48
CA LEU A 313 -3.01 11.07 16.80
C LEU A 313 -3.99 11.86 17.68
N PRO A 314 -4.82 12.74 17.06
CA PRO A 314 -5.78 13.57 17.78
C PRO A 314 -6.92 12.78 18.43
#